data_e6b16ad3853a212c9372363be3f16871
#
_entry.id   e6b16ad3853a212c9372363be3f16871
#
_cell.length_a   1.000
_cell.length_b   1.000
_cell.length_c   1.000
_cell.angle_alpha   90.00
_cell.angle_beta   90.00
_cell.angle_gamma   90.00
#
_symmetry.space_group_name_H-M   'P 1'
#
loop_
_entity.id
_entity.type
_entity.pdbx_description
1 polymer ?
#
loop_
_entity_poly.entity_id
_entity_poly.type
_entity_poly.pdbx_seq_one_letter_code
_entity_poly.pdbx_strand_id
1 'polypeptide(L)'
;FPEYPNEKFLGEDLVWVRMARKYEMVHTNKAIYVGNYLEDGLTNNRRKHNIASPVGCMHRAEEFMEPDLKIKYRIKGGLQYIVYGKFAGFHVIDLIHKSKYKVLVTACIPGGLFLYSRWGKAQ
;
A
#
# COMPACT_ATOMS: atom_id res chain seq x y z
N PHE A 1 5.65 8.42 12.68
CA PHE A 1 5.72 7.41 11.61
C PHE A 1 5.68 6.01 12.22
N PRO A 2 4.73 5.15 11.80
CA PRO A 2 4.69 3.78 12.32
C PRO A 2 5.95 2.99 11.94
N GLU A 3 6.41 2.17 12.87
CA GLU A 3 7.56 1.29 12.64
C GLU A 3 7.12 -0.17 12.82
N TYR A 4 7.65 -1.05 11.98
CA TYR A 4 7.34 -2.48 12.02
C TYR A 4 8.64 -3.29 12.15
N PRO A 5 8.65 -4.37 12.95
CA PRO A 5 9.86 -5.17 13.15
C PRO A 5 10.42 -5.71 11.83
N ASN A 6 11.72 -5.61 11.67
CA ASN A 6 12.46 -6.10 10.49
C ASN A 6 12.11 -5.43 9.16
N GLU A 7 11.35 -4.34 9.17
CA GLU A 7 11.01 -3.59 7.96
C GLU A 7 11.76 -2.25 7.93
N LYS A 8 12.34 -1.95 6.78
CA LYS A 8 13.17 -0.76 6.58
C LYS A 8 12.49 0.32 5.74
N PHE A 9 11.34 0.01 5.16
CA PHE A 9 10.67 0.91 4.24
C PHE A 9 9.18 0.97 4.51
N LEU A 10 8.67 2.19 4.64
CA LEU A 10 7.24 2.48 4.64
C LEU A 10 7.01 3.73 3.79
N GLY A 11 6.09 3.64 2.84
CA GLY A 11 5.76 4.77 1.97
C GLY A 11 5.16 5.94 2.74
N GLU A 12 5.58 7.15 2.42
CA GLU A 12 5.10 8.38 3.05
C GLU A 12 3.60 8.60 2.83
N ASP A 13 3.04 8.01 1.80
CA ASP A 13 1.64 8.16 1.44
C ASP A 13 0.67 7.73 2.54
N LEU A 14 1.07 6.82 3.44
CA LEU A 14 0.30 6.49 4.64
C LEU A 14 0.01 7.75 5.48
N VAL A 15 1.05 8.54 5.74
CA VAL A 15 0.93 9.77 6.53
C VAL A 15 0.18 10.84 5.76
N TRP A 16 0.48 10.99 4.46
CA TRP A 16 -0.18 11.97 3.60
C TRP A 16 -1.69 11.72 3.48
N VAL A 17 -2.11 10.46 3.36
CA VAL A 17 -3.55 10.11 3.32
C VAL A 17 -4.22 10.46 4.66
N ARG A 18 -3.58 10.15 5.78
CA ARG A 18 -4.12 10.51 7.10
C ARG A 18 -4.25 12.02 7.28
N MET A 19 -3.25 12.77 6.84
CA MET A 19 -3.28 14.23 6.91
C MET A 19 -4.35 14.82 6.00
N ALA A 20 -4.48 14.33 4.78
CA ALA A 20 -5.45 14.81 3.80
C ALA A 20 -6.91 14.62 4.25
N ARG A 21 -7.16 13.65 5.14
CA ARG A 21 -8.49 13.42 5.71
C ARG A 21 -8.85 14.40 6.82
N LYS A 22 -7.85 15.03 7.44
CA LYS A 22 -8.05 15.98 8.56
C LYS A 22 -7.87 17.44 8.14
N TYR A 23 -7.06 17.70 7.15
CA TYR A 23 -6.63 19.05 6.76
C TYR A 23 -6.81 19.27 5.27
N GLU A 24 -7.14 20.49 4.91
CA GLU A 24 -7.13 20.92 3.51
C GLU A 24 -5.67 21.12 3.06
N MET A 25 -5.40 20.76 1.80
CA MET A 25 -4.09 20.93 1.21
C MET A 25 -4.12 22.08 0.20
N VAL A 26 -3.15 22.97 0.31
CA VAL A 26 -2.95 24.06 -0.66
C VAL A 26 -1.94 23.60 -1.70
N HIS A 27 -2.34 23.67 -2.96
CA HIS A 27 -1.49 23.31 -4.09
C HIS A 27 -0.97 24.59 -4.78
N THR A 28 0.29 24.56 -5.18
CA THR A 28 0.90 25.65 -5.94
C THR A 28 1.48 25.10 -7.24
N ASN A 29 1.37 25.89 -8.32
CA ASN A 29 1.98 25.56 -9.61
C ASN A 29 3.45 25.99 -9.68
N LYS A 30 3.96 26.62 -8.64
CA LYS A 30 5.34 27.08 -8.59
C LYS A 30 6.28 25.89 -8.37
N ALA A 31 7.27 25.72 -9.25
CA ALA A 31 8.30 24.72 -9.08
C ALA A 31 9.28 25.19 -7.99
N ILE A 32 9.32 24.46 -6.85
CA ILE A 32 10.17 24.78 -5.70
C ILE A 32 11.29 23.76 -5.49
N TYR A 33 11.26 22.66 -6.25
CA TYR A 33 12.26 21.60 -6.17
C TYR A 33 12.47 20.96 -7.55
N VAL A 34 13.74 20.78 -7.91
CA VAL A 34 14.14 20.06 -9.13
C VAL A 34 15.18 19.02 -8.73
N GLY A 35 14.97 17.78 -9.15
CA GLY A 35 15.88 16.68 -8.84
C GLY A 35 15.83 15.58 -9.89
N ASN A 36 16.84 14.76 -9.92
CA ASN A 36 16.93 13.59 -10.79
C ASN A 36 16.84 12.31 -9.98
N TYR A 37 16.23 11.27 -10.54
CA TYR A 37 16.18 9.95 -9.91
C TYR A 37 17.53 9.25 -10.07
N LEU A 38 18.00 8.64 -8.99
CA LEU A 38 19.16 7.77 -9.02
C LEU A 38 18.73 6.38 -9.50
N GLU A 39 19.61 5.69 -10.25
CA GLU A 39 19.31 4.33 -10.73
C GLU A 39 19.01 3.37 -9.60
N ASP A 40 19.78 3.42 -8.50
CA ASP A 40 19.60 2.60 -7.32
C ASP A 40 18.73 3.28 -6.24
N GLY A 41 18.05 4.36 -6.58
CA GLY A 41 17.20 5.09 -5.66
C GLY A 41 15.95 4.32 -5.27
N LEU A 42 15.40 4.66 -4.09
CA LEU A 42 14.17 4.03 -3.55
C LEU A 42 12.98 4.15 -4.51
N THR A 43 12.87 5.26 -5.24
CA THR A 43 11.75 5.48 -6.16
C THR A 43 11.79 4.51 -7.34
N ASN A 44 12.96 4.30 -7.94
CA ASN A 44 13.12 3.40 -9.07
C ASN A 44 12.92 1.93 -8.68
N ASN A 45 13.27 1.58 -7.45
CA ASN A 45 13.14 0.21 -6.93
C ASN A 45 11.94 0.04 -5.98
N ARG A 46 10.94 0.91 -6.10
CA ARG A 46 9.81 0.99 -5.18
C ARG A 46 9.10 -0.34 -4.93
N ARG A 47 8.83 -1.10 -6.01
CA ARG A 47 8.14 -2.40 -5.87
C ARG A 47 8.97 -3.39 -5.05
N LYS A 48 10.27 -3.46 -5.33
CA LYS A 48 11.20 -4.32 -4.60
C LYS A 48 11.26 -3.98 -3.12
N HIS A 49 11.34 -2.68 -2.80
CA HIS A 49 11.35 -2.21 -1.42
C HIS A 49 10.02 -2.48 -0.70
N ASN A 50 8.90 -2.30 -1.40
CA ASN A 50 7.58 -2.59 -0.85
C ASN A 50 7.41 -4.07 -0.51
N ILE A 51 7.88 -4.96 -1.40
CA ILE A 51 7.82 -6.41 -1.16
C ILE A 51 8.74 -6.82 -0.02
N ALA A 52 9.86 -6.14 0.17
CA ALA A 52 10.77 -6.38 1.29
C ALA A 52 10.23 -5.84 2.63
N SER A 53 9.21 -4.97 2.60
CA SER A 53 8.54 -4.41 3.78
C SER A 53 7.02 -4.59 3.68
N PRO A 54 6.53 -5.83 3.65
CA PRO A 54 5.14 -6.10 3.30
C PRO A 54 4.13 -5.74 4.39
N VAL A 55 4.49 -5.84 5.66
CA VAL A 55 3.58 -5.53 6.77
C VAL A 55 3.22 -4.05 6.79
N GLY A 56 4.20 -3.17 6.63
CA GLY A 56 3.97 -1.74 6.51
C GLY A 56 3.10 -1.39 5.31
N CYS A 57 3.36 -2.03 4.17
CA CYS A 57 2.55 -1.85 2.96
C CYS A 57 1.12 -2.37 3.11
N MET A 58 0.92 -3.45 3.86
CA MET A 58 -0.40 -3.98 4.18
C MET A 58 -1.22 -2.98 5.01
N HIS A 59 -0.63 -2.40 6.04
CA HIS A 59 -1.29 -1.38 6.85
C HIS A 59 -1.55 -0.09 6.07
N ARG A 60 -0.63 0.30 5.20
CA ARG A 60 -0.86 1.41 4.28
C ARG A 60 -2.07 1.16 3.36
N ALA A 61 -2.20 -0.07 2.86
CA ALA A 61 -3.34 -0.44 2.03
C ALA A 61 -4.68 -0.35 2.78
N GLU A 62 -4.69 -0.62 4.09
CA GLU A 62 -5.88 -0.45 4.92
C GLU A 62 -6.38 1.00 4.95
N GLU A 63 -5.46 1.97 4.96
CA GLU A 63 -5.84 3.39 4.91
C GLU A 63 -6.56 3.76 3.61
N PHE A 64 -6.21 3.11 2.50
CA PHE A 64 -6.89 3.32 1.22
C PHE A 64 -8.28 2.68 1.16
N MET A 65 -8.60 1.77 2.05
CA MET A 65 -9.92 1.13 2.11
C MET A 65 -10.96 1.91 2.92
N GLU A 66 -10.58 3.02 3.54
CA GLU A 66 -11.49 3.82 4.36
C GLU A 66 -12.72 4.31 3.58
N PRO A 67 -13.92 4.32 4.19
CA PRO A 67 -15.17 4.61 3.49
C PRO A 67 -15.29 6.02 2.91
N ASP A 68 -14.52 6.97 3.41
CA ASP A 68 -14.51 8.35 2.93
C ASP A 68 -13.73 8.54 1.61
N LEU A 69 -13.04 7.50 1.15
CA LEU A 69 -12.34 7.52 -0.13
C LEU A 69 -13.23 7.01 -1.27
N LYS A 70 -12.89 7.41 -2.50
CA LYS A 70 -13.60 6.94 -3.68
C LYS A 70 -13.40 5.43 -3.86
N ILE A 71 -14.42 4.76 -4.41
CA ILE A 71 -14.42 3.30 -4.57
C ILE A 71 -13.19 2.76 -5.33
N LYS A 72 -12.68 3.50 -6.31
CA LYS A 72 -11.48 3.09 -7.06
C LYS A 72 -10.24 2.96 -6.16
N TYR A 73 -10.09 3.86 -5.18
CA TYR A 73 -8.99 3.80 -4.23
C TYR A 73 -9.19 2.68 -3.21
N ARG A 74 -10.43 2.45 -2.81
CA ARG A 74 -10.78 1.36 -1.90
C ARG A 74 -10.50 -0.01 -2.52
N ILE A 75 -10.85 -0.20 -3.79
CA ILE A 75 -10.55 -1.44 -4.53
C ILE A 75 -9.04 -1.62 -4.64
N LYS A 76 -8.31 -0.57 -5.01
CA LYS A 76 -6.84 -0.60 -5.08
C LYS A 76 -6.24 -0.98 -3.72
N GLY A 77 -6.74 -0.40 -2.65
CA GLY A 77 -6.31 -0.73 -1.28
C GLY A 77 -6.57 -2.19 -0.94
N GLY A 78 -7.75 -2.72 -1.26
CA GLY A 78 -8.09 -4.12 -1.04
C GLY A 78 -7.16 -5.08 -1.78
N LEU A 79 -6.87 -4.81 -3.05
CA LEU A 79 -5.94 -5.60 -3.86
C LEU A 79 -4.53 -5.56 -3.26
N GLN A 80 -4.03 -4.40 -2.90
CA GLN A 80 -2.70 -4.25 -2.30
C GLN A 80 -2.62 -4.93 -0.92
N TYR A 81 -3.68 -4.83 -0.13
CA TYR A 81 -3.75 -5.50 1.18
C TYR A 81 -3.54 -7.01 1.05
N ILE A 82 -4.20 -7.64 0.08
CA ILE A 82 -4.06 -9.07 -0.17
C ILE A 82 -2.67 -9.41 -0.67
N VAL A 83 -2.15 -8.66 -1.64
CA VAL A 83 -0.82 -8.89 -2.23
C VAL A 83 0.27 -8.82 -1.16
N TYR A 84 0.32 -7.73 -0.41
CA TYR A 84 1.35 -7.55 0.61
C TYR A 84 1.14 -8.45 1.82
N GLY A 85 -0.10 -8.76 2.16
CA GLY A 85 -0.41 -9.76 3.19
C GLY A 85 0.13 -11.15 2.82
N LYS A 86 0.03 -11.54 1.56
CA LYS A 86 0.62 -12.78 1.07
C LYS A 86 2.15 -12.76 1.09
N PHE A 87 2.77 -11.64 0.71
CA PHE A 87 4.23 -11.50 0.82
C PHE A 87 4.71 -11.50 2.28
N ALA A 88 3.87 -11.05 3.21
CA ALA A 88 4.16 -11.11 4.65
C ALA A 88 4.00 -12.52 5.26
N GLY A 89 3.48 -13.48 4.49
CA GLY A 89 3.30 -14.86 4.93
C GLY A 89 1.94 -15.18 5.52
N PHE A 90 0.97 -14.27 5.47
CA PHE A 90 -0.39 -14.53 5.97
C PHE A 90 -1.20 -15.36 4.98
N HIS A 91 -2.06 -16.23 5.51
CA HIS A 91 -3.07 -16.91 4.70
C HIS A 91 -4.23 -15.99 4.38
N VAL A 92 -4.94 -16.27 3.28
CA VAL A 92 -6.08 -15.46 2.83
C VAL A 92 -7.15 -15.34 3.91
N ILE A 93 -7.45 -16.44 4.62
CA ILE A 93 -8.43 -16.46 5.70
C ILE A 93 -8.01 -15.50 6.83
N ASP A 94 -6.73 -15.50 7.21
CA ASP A 94 -6.20 -14.62 8.24
C ASP A 94 -6.32 -13.15 7.81
N LEU A 95 -6.08 -12.85 6.55
CA LEU A 95 -6.22 -11.49 6.01
C LEU A 95 -7.67 -11.00 6.11
N ILE A 96 -8.64 -11.85 5.81
CA ILE A 96 -10.06 -11.52 5.94
C ILE A 96 -10.41 -11.23 7.41
N HIS A 97 -9.98 -12.08 8.34
CA HIS A 97 -10.25 -11.90 9.76
C HIS A 97 -9.59 -10.67 10.36
N LYS A 98 -8.38 -10.33 9.92
CA LYS A 98 -7.65 -9.15 10.40
C LYS A 98 -8.21 -7.84 9.86
N SER A 99 -8.86 -7.85 8.71
CA SER A 99 -9.35 -6.64 8.05
C SER A 99 -10.60 -6.07 8.73
N LYS A 100 -10.68 -4.74 8.76
CA LYS A 100 -11.91 -4.03 9.13
C LYS A 100 -12.99 -4.10 8.06
N TYR A 101 -12.60 -4.35 6.80
CA TYR A 101 -13.45 -4.29 5.60
C TYR A 101 -13.53 -5.67 4.94
N LYS A 102 -14.12 -6.63 5.67
CA LYS A 102 -14.13 -8.04 5.26
C LYS A 102 -14.79 -8.28 3.90
N VAL A 103 -15.88 -7.58 3.61
CA VAL A 103 -16.61 -7.71 2.33
C VAL A 103 -15.73 -7.22 1.18
N LEU A 104 -15.11 -6.05 1.33
CA LEU A 104 -14.23 -5.48 0.30
C LEU A 104 -13.01 -6.36 0.05
N VAL A 105 -12.36 -6.83 1.11
CA VAL A 105 -11.21 -7.74 1.02
C VAL A 105 -11.60 -9.04 0.33
N THR A 106 -12.73 -9.63 0.71
CA THR A 106 -13.23 -10.86 0.08
C THR A 106 -13.47 -10.67 -1.41
N ALA A 107 -14.08 -9.57 -1.81
CA ALA A 107 -14.31 -9.24 -3.22
C ALA A 107 -13.01 -9.04 -4.01
N CYS A 108 -11.95 -8.58 -3.35
CA CYS A 108 -10.63 -8.33 -3.97
C CYS A 108 -9.73 -9.59 -4.02
N ILE A 109 -10.11 -10.70 -3.40
CA ILE A 109 -9.27 -11.91 -3.33
C ILE A 109 -8.82 -12.41 -4.71
N PRO A 110 -9.70 -12.62 -5.72
CA PRO A 110 -9.25 -13.12 -7.02
C PRO A 110 -8.21 -12.24 -7.70
N GLY A 111 -8.46 -10.93 -7.73
CA GLY A 111 -7.54 -9.95 -8.29
C GLY A 111 -6.23 -9.84 -7.52
N GLY A 112 -6.30 -9.86 -6.20
CA GLY A 112 -5.13 -9.81 -5.32
C GLY A 112 -4.23 -11.02 -5.48
N LEU A 113 -4.78 -12.21 -5.56
CA LEU A 113 -4.02 -13.45 -5.79
C LEU A 113 -3.39 -13.47 -7.18
N PHE A 114 -4.10 -12.97 -8.19
CA PHE A 114 -3.54 -12.82 -9.53
C PHE A 114 -2.31 -11.89 -9.53
N LEU A 115 -2.41 -10.73 -8.91
CA LEU A 115 -1.30 -9.77 -8.79
C LEU A 115 -0.13 -10.35 -7.98
N TYR A 116 -0.43 -11.04 -6.90
CA TYR A 116 0.59 -11.72 -6.09
C TYR A 116 1.40 -12.71 -6.93
N SER A 117 0.72 -13.56 -7.68
CA SER A 117 1.36 -14.52 -8.57
C SER A 117 2.22 -13.82 -9.62
N ARG A 118 1.69 -12.77 -10.24
CA ARG A 118 2.41 -12.00 -11.27
C ARG A 118 3.64 -11.29 -10.73
N TRP A 119 3.51 -10.65 -9.58
CA TRP A 119 4.63 -9.91 -8.97
C TRP A 119 5.70 -10.85 -8.42
N GLY A 120 5.32 -12.00 -7.90
CA GLY A 120 6.24 -13.04 -7.47
C GLY A 120 7.11 -13.58 -8.60
N LYS A 121 6.53 -13.76 -9.78
CA LYS A 121 7.27 -14.19 -10.98
C LYS A 121 8.21 -13.13 -11.55
N ALA A 122 7.91 -11.85 -11.31
CA ALA A 122 8.70 -10.73 -11.80
C ALA A 122 9.94 -10.42 -10.95
N GLN A 123 10.14 -11.17 -9.86
CA GLN A 123 11.28 -11.01 -8.96
C GLN A 123 12.45 -11.90 -9.31
#